data_d200bddfaa95a668f1f163dc50c0d732
#
_entry.id   d200bddfaa95a668f1f163dc50c0d732
#
_cell.length_a   1.000
_cell.length_b   1.000
_cell.length_c   1.000
_cell.angle_alpha   90.00
_cell.angle_beta   90.00
_cell.angle_gamma   90.00
#
_symmetry.space_group_name_H-M   'P 1'
#
loop_
_entity.id
_entity.type
_entity.pdbx_description
1 polymer ?
#
loop_
_entity_poly.entity_id
_entity_poly.type
_entity_poly.pdbx_seq_one_letter_code
_entity_poly.pdbx_strand_id
1 'polypeptide(L)'
;MIDLHATPLSLNDPPDLQDAVLAESTLDSGSFVFRDESILGTRMQINLVARNYSDALAAALNTRAEIDRQNTIFNHRLPNSELSLLNRSAEHRASPELFAVVAAAERWRIESNSAFSGRLGRAIELWSSAYTQAPSRAELERLADAAENSMVGLDVSTRTITRPEDVQFSLDALAKGWIVDRAFEVARSAPGISGALVDIGGDIRCGGRSPDSQGWCVGIPDATIRLDNAPLAAIARLSNYAFATSGRGSRDRLIDGVRYSPTLSPQDGWPVDEAVSVSVAALSTVDADAIATVLMTLPKDAAIAWAQQHNVAARIQTRDDVIWTQAATSGSSQLRFTPIASPRANTKNTATISWPKDWSAYITFTAPPRQLVRDHNFRSPFMAMWVTDVDNKPVRTLLLV
;
A
#
# COMPACT_ATOMS: atom_id res chain seq x y z
N MET A 1 -42.82 -0.84 2.70
CA MET A 1 -42.62 -2.29 2.66
C MET A 1 -42.01 -2.58 1.30
N ILE A 2 -40.70 -2.72 1.22
CA ILE A 2 -39.98 -3.14 0.02
C ILE A 2 -39.49 -4.55 0.34
N ASP A 3 -40.06 -5.51 -0.40
CA ASP A 3 -39.75 -6.95 -0.25
C ASP A 3 -38.46 -7.25 -1.00
N LEU A 4 -37.38 -7.52 -0.27
CA LEU A 4 -36.12 -7.95 -0.83
C LEU A 4 -36.00 -9.47 -0.71
N HIS A 5 -36.46 -10.19 -1.74
CA HIS A 5 -36.11 -11.60 -1.91
C HIS A 5 -34.67 -11.72 -2.36
N ALA A 6 -33.75 -11.98 -1.42
CA ALA A 6 -32.39 -12.40 -1.72
C ALA A 6 -32.41 -13.90 -2.06
N THR A 7 -32.10 -14.25 -3.30
CA THR A 7 -31.76 -15.60 -3.72
C THR A 7 -30.39 -15.97 -3.14
N PRO A 8 -30.18 -17.15 -2.52
CA PRO A 8 -28.87 -17.53 -2.02
C PRO A 8 -27.91 -17.77 -3.19
N LEU A 9 -26.82 -17.02 -3.23
CA LEU A 9 -25.73 -17.21 -4.17
C LEU A 9 -25.05 -18.56 -3.90
N SER A 10 -24.89 -19.37 -4.95
CA SER A 10 -24.13 -20.60 -4.95
C SER A 10 -22.64 -20.30 -4.72
N LEU A 11 -22.02 -21.01 -3.78
CA LEU A 11 -20.59 -20.84 -3.40
C LEU A 11 -19.59 -21.30 -4.48
N ASN A 12 -20.03 -21.69 -5.67
CA ASN A 12 -19.20 -22.29 -6.73
C ASN A 12 -19.08 -21.45 -8.00
N ASP A 13 -19.75 -20.32 -8.10
CA ASP A 13 -19.54 -19.41 -9.23
C ASP A 13 -18.45 -18.40 -8.92
N PRO A 14 -17.47 -18.19 -9.83
CA PRO A 14 -16.52 -17.10 -9.67
C PRO A 14 -17.29 -15.78 -9.60
N PRO A 15 -16.92 -14.83 -8.71
CA PRO A 15 -17.61 -13.55 -8.62
C PRO A 15 -17.59 -12.89 -9.99
N ASP A 16 -18.77 -12.40 -10.42
CA ASP A 16 -18.90 -11.67 -11.68
C ASP A 16 -18.00 -10.43 -11.58
N LEU A 17 -16.90 -10.41 -12.32
CA LEU A 17 -15.88 -9.36 -12.28
C LEU A 17 -16.45 -7.96 -12.60
N GLN A 18 -17.68 -7.90 -13.18
CA GLN A 18 -18.36 -6.65 -13.48
C GLN A 18 -18.92 -5.95 -12.23
N ASP A 19 -19.29 -6.71 -11.19
CA ASP A 19 -19.84 -6.16 -9.94
C ASP A 19 -18.77 -5.67 -8.94
N ALA A 20 -17.52 -6.09 -9.11
CA ALA A 20 -16.42 -5.76 -8.20
C ALA A 20 -15.74 -4.43 -8.52
N VAL A 21 -15.99 -3.82 -9.69
CA VAL A 21 -15.34 -2.58 -10.14
C VAL A 21 -16.37 -1.47 -10.29
N LEU A 22 -16.50 -0.63 -9.25
CA LEU A 22 -17.33 0.56 -9.30
C LEU A 22 -16.66 1.62 -10.17
N ALA A 23 -17.33 2.04 -11.26
CA ALA A 23 -16.85 3.07 -12.16
C ALA A 23 -17.52 4.42 -11.85
N GLU A 24 -16.71 5.45 -11.61
CA GLU A 24 -17.16 6.85 -11.60
C GLU A 24 -16.59 7.56 -12.83
N SER A 25 -17.46 8.15 -13.66
CA SER A 25 -17.01 8.95 -14.78
C SER A 25 -17.14 10.45 -14.48
N THR A 26 -16.08 11.21 -14.71
CA THR A 26 -16.15 12.68 -14.80
C THR A 26 -16.36 13.03 -16.27
N LEU A 27 -17.55 13.50 -16.63
CA LEU A 27 -18.07 13.57 -18.00
C LEU A 27 -17.31 14.51 -18.97
N ASP A 28 -16.42 15.39 -18.49
CA ASP A 28 -15.81 16.43 -19.33
C ASP A 28 -14.36 16.19 -19.79
N SER A 29 -13.66 15.16 -19.28
CA SER A 29 -12.21 15.03 -19.52
C SER A 29 -11.76 13.73 -20.19
N GLY A 30 -12.65 12.79 -20.50
CA GLY A 30 -12.27 11.44 -20.91
C GLY A 30 -11.50 10.67 -19.81
N SER A 31 -11.76 11.02 -18.55
CA SER A 31 -11.15 10.44 -17.38
C SER A 31 -12.12 9.49 -16.68
N PHE A 32 -11.63 8.29 -16.35
CA PHE A 32 -12.42 7.23 -15.72
C PHE A 32 -11.68 6.69 -14.51
N VAL A 33 -12.42 6.45 -13.42
CA VAL A 33 -11.88 5.93 -12.15
C VAL A 33 -12.57 4.61 -11.84
N PHE A 34 -11.77 3.58 -11.57
CA PHE A 34 -12.23 2.25 -11.14
C PHE A 34 -11.65 1.95 -9.77
N ARG A 35 -12.47 1.42 -8.85
CA ARG A 35 -12.08 1.11 -7.47
C ARG A 35 -12.44 -0.31 -7.09
N ASP A 36 -11.60 -0.89 -6.23
CA ASP A 36 -11.85 -2.16 -5.55
C ASP A 36 -11.35 -2.05 -4.11
N GLU A 37 -12.22 -2.32 -3.16
CA GLU A 37 -11.93 -2.18 -1.73
C GLU A 37 -11.24 -3.40 -1.12
N SER A 38 -11.05 -4.48 -1.91
CA SER A 38 -10.55 -5.77 -1.39
C SER A 38 -9.52 -6.44 -2.29
N ILE A 39 -8.49 -5.71 -2.71
CA ILE A 39 -7.38 -6.25 -3.50
C ILE A 39 -6.11 -6.37 -2.66
N LEU A 40 -5.43 -7.51 -2.66
CA LEU A 40 -4.20 -7.74 -1.90
C LEU A 40 -4.30 -7.35 -0.41
N GLY A 41 -5.50 -7.43 0.18
CA GLY A 41 -5.74 -7.00 1.56
C GLY A 41 -5.80 -5.50 1.78
N THR A 42 -5.95 -4.71 0.71
CA THR A 42 -6.07 -3.25 0.72
C THR A 42 -7.02 -2.79 -0.38
N ARG A 43 -7.12 -1.50 -0.60
CA ARG A 43 -7.90 -0.91 -1.70
C ARG A 43 -7.04 -0.72 -2.95
N MET A 44 -7.69 -0.73 -4.10
CA MET A 44 -7.12 -0.36 -5.41
C MET A 44 -7.90 0.79 -6.01
N GLN A 45 -7.19 1.66 -6.72
CA GLN A 45 -7.78 2.65 -7.60
C GLN A 45 -7.00 2.70 -8.92
N ILE A 46 -7.75 2.66 -10.04
CA ILE A 46 -7.20 2.80 -11.39
C ILE A 46 -7.83 4.05 -12.00
N ASN A 47 -7.02 5.05 -12.33
CA ASN A 47 -7.45 6.25 -13.02
C ASN A 47 -6.93 6.20 -14.45
N LEU A 48 -7.82 6.29 -15.43
CA LEU A 48 -7.49 6.21 -16.85
C LEU A 48 -7.93 7.46 -17.60
N VAL A 49 -7.07 7.97 -18.44
CA VAL A 49 -7.45 8.93 -19.48
C VAL A 49 -7.59 8.16 -20.78
N ALA A 50 -8.83 7.98 -21.22
CA ALA A 50 -9.19 7.09 -22.31
C ALA A 50 -10.01 7.82 -23.39
N ARG A 51 -10.05 7.24 -24.57
CA ARG A 51 -10.87 7.75 -25.68
C ARG A 51 -12.36 7.64 -25.39
N ASN A 52 -12.79 6.59 -24.71
CA ASN A 52 -14.18 6.33 -24.32
C ASN A 52 -14.24 5.35 -23.13
N TYR A 53 -15.43 5.17 -22.55
CA TYR A 53 -15.68 4.30 -21.42
C TYR A 53 -15.37 2.82 -21.72
N SER A 54 -15.69 2.32 -22.92
CA SER A 54 -15.46 0.92 -23.29
C SER A 54 -13.97 0.57 -23.28
N ASP A 55 -13.12 1.47 -23.83
CA ASP A 55 -11.67 1.29 -23.80
C ASP A 55 -11.14 1.33 -22.36
N ALA A 56 -11.67 2.26 -21.53
CA ALA A 56 -11.29 2.37 -20.14
C ALA A 56 -11.68 1.13 -19.32
N LEU A 57 -12.90 0.62 -19.51
CA LEU A 57 -13.38 -0.58 -18.82
C LEU A 57 -12.55 -1.81 -19.20
N ALA A 58 -12.29 -2.01 -20.49
CA ALA A 58 -11.47 -3.13 -20.95
C ALA A 58 -10.05 -3.07 -20.38
N ALA A 59 -9.44 -1.87 -20.34
CA ALA A 59 -8.13 -1.68 -19.71
C ALA A 59 -8.16 -1.98 -18.21
N ALA A 60 -9.18 -1.52 -17.48
CA ALA A 60 -9.32 -1.77 -16.04
C ALA A 60 -9.49 -3.26 -15.73
N LEU A 61 -10.30 -3.99 -16.49
CA LEU A 61 -10.50 -5.43 -16.33
C LEU A 61 -9.22 -6.23 -16.59
N ASN A 62 -8.47 -5.89 -17.66
CA ASN A 62 -7.19 -6.54 -17.96
C ASN A 62 -6.15 -6.23 -16.87
N THR A 63 -6.13 -5.01 -16.36
CA THR A 63 -5.26 -4.61 -15.25
C THR A 63 -5.57 -5.40 -13.99
N ARG A 64 -6.85 -5.58 -13.68
CA ARG A 64 -7.29 -6.39 -12.55
C ARG A 64 -6.88 -7.86 -12.70
N ALA A 65 -7.07 -8.44 -13.89
CA ALA A 65 -6.67 -9.82 -14.17
C ALA A 65 -5.15 -10.02 -13.99
N GLU A 66 -4.34 -9.04 -14.39
CA GLU A 66 -2.88 -9.08 -14.17
C GLU A 66 -2.54 -9.03 -12.67
N ILE A 67 -3.21 -8.18 -11.88
CA ILE A 67 -3.01 -8.13 -10.43
C ILE A 67 -3.34 -9.49 -9.79
N ASP A 68 -4.46 -10.12 -10.17
CA ASP A 68 -4.86 -11.43 -9.66
C ASP A 68 -3.85 -12.52 -10.05
N ARG A 69 -3.33 -12.48 -11.29
CA ARG A 69 -2.26 -13.39 -11.73
C ARG A 69 -1.00 -13.23 -10.89
N GLN A 70 -0.56 -12.00 -10.65
CA GLN A 70 0.63 -11.71 -9.82
C GLN A 70 0.41 -12.14 -8.36
N ASN A 71 -0.81 -12.00 -7.84
CA ASN A 71 -1.16 -12.45 -6.50
C ASN A 71 -0.94 -13.96 -6.32
N THR A 72 -1.13 -14.78 -7.36
CA THR A 72 -0.83 -16.22 -7.29
C THR A 72 0.66 -16.53 -7.16
N ILE A 73 1.53 -15.58 -7.55
CA ILE A 73 2.98 -15.73 -7.44
C ILE A 73 3.46 -15.31 -6.04
N PHE A 74 3.04 -14.12 -5.57
CA PHE A 74 3.66 -13.44 -4.44
C PHE A 74 2.93 -13.56 -3.10
N ASN A 75 1.68 -14.02 -3.08
CA ASN A 75 0.91 -14.05 -1.84
C ASN A 75 1.34 -15.20 -0.91
N HIS A 76 2.15 -14.88 0.08
CA HIS A 76 2.65 -15.84 1.07
C HIS A 76 1.55 -16.53 1.90
N ARG A 77 0.32 -15.99 1.92
CA ARG A 77 -0.84 -16.59 2.62
C ARG A 77 -1.51 -17.69 1.80
N LEU A 78 -1.26 -17.74 0.49
CA LEU A 78 -1.73 -18.82 -0.36
C LEU A 78 -0.72 -19.98 -0.30
N PRO A 79 -1.12 -21.17 0.20
CA PRO A 79 -0.19 -22.30 0.33
C PRO A 79 0.45 -22.73 -0.98
N ASN A 80 -0.23 -22.50 -2.10
CA ASN A 80 0.20 -22.89 -3.44
C ASN A 80 0.75 -21.71 -4.26
N SER A 81 0.94 -20.52 -3.66
CA SER A 81 1.66 -19.45 -4.35
C SER A 81 3.11 -19.86 -4.60
N GLU A 82 3.69 -19.30 -5.64
CA GLU A 82 5.06 -19.65 -5.98
C GLU A 82 6.06 -19.27 -4.89
N LEU A 83 5.87 -18.09 -4.23
CA LEU A 83 6.65 -17.68 -3.07
C LEU A 83 6.52 -18.68 -1.90
N SER A 84 5.32 -19.20 -1.65
CA SER A 84 5.13 -20.23 -0.62
C SER A 84 5.82 -21.55 -0.97
N LEU A 85 5.88 -21.92 -2.25
CA LEU A 85 6.62 -23.08 -2.71
C LEU A 85 8.13 -22.89 -2.56
N LEU A 86 8.67 -21.72 -2.97
CA LEU A 86 10.06 -21.36 -2.74
C LEU A 86 10.42 -21.46 -1.25
N ASN A 87 9.59 -20.91 -0.37
CA ASN A 87 9.84 -20.88 1.08
C ASN A 87 9.81 -22.28 1.74
N ARG A 88 9.30 -23.30 1.07
CA ARG A 88 9.33 -24.70 1.54
C ARG A 88 10.39 -25.58 0.87
N SER A 89 11.15 -25.03 -0.07
CA SER A 89 12.16 -25.75 -0.83
C SER A 89 13.54 -25.21 -0.56
N ALA A 90 14.56 -26.06 -0.49
CA ALA A 90 15.97 -25.62 -0.45
C ALA A 90 16.41 -25.06 -1.81
N GLU A 91 15.81 -25.58 -2.90
CA GLU A 91 16.05 -25.16 -4.27
C GLU A 91 14.70 -25.04 -4.99
N HIS A 92 14.53 -23.97 -5.76
CA HIS A 92 13.32 -23.70 -6.52
C HIS A 92 13.65 -23.05 -7.87
N ARG A 93 13.15 -23.64 -8.97
CA ARG A 93 13.21 -23.01 -10.28
C ARG A 93 12.05 -22.03 -10.41
N ALA A 94 12.37 -20.75 -10.36
CA ALA A 94 11.38 -19.69 -10.27
C ALA A 94 10.87 -19.24 -11.65
N SER A 95 9.63 -18.72 -11.65
CA SER A 95 9.11 -17.91 -12.75
C SER A 95 10.00 -16.69 -12.98
N PRO A 96 9.96 -16.08 -14.17
CA PRO A 96 10.69 -14.83 -14.41
C PRO A 96 10.35 -13.75 -13.38
N GLU A 97 9.10 -13.65 -12.98
CA GLU A 97 8.59 -12.66 -12.05
C GLU A 97 9.14 -12.86 -10.63
N LEU A 98 9.01 -14.08 -10.09
CA LEU A 98 9.51 -14.38 -8.75
C LEU A 98 11.03 -14.22 -8.69
N PHE A 99 11.74 -14.72 -9.71
CA PHE A 99 13.20 -14.57 -9.78
C PHE A 99 13.62 -13.09 -9.81
N ALA A 100 12.94 -12.26 -10.61
CA ALA A 100 13.25 -10.84 -10.70
C ALA A 100 13.04 -10.09 -9.37
N VAL A 101 11.94 -10.40 -8.64
CA VAL A 101 11.65 -9.75 -7.36
C VAL A 101 12.61 -10.22 -6.26
N VAL A 102 12.97 -11.51 -6.23
CA VAL A 102 13.99 -12.02 -5.28
C VAL A 102 15.37 -11.41 -5.60
N ALA A 103 15.73 -11.32 -6.88
CA ALA A 103 16.98 -10.66 -7.28
C ALA A 103 17.00 -9.16 -6.91
N ALA A 104 15.86 -8.48 -7.06
CA ALA A 104 15.73 -7.09 -6.62
C ALA A 104 15.84 -6.96 -5.09
N ALA A 105 15.27 -7.90 -4.32
CA ALA A 105 15.40 -7.93 -2.86
C ALA A 105 16.85 -8.10 -2.42
N GLU A 106 17.61 -8.99 -3.06
CA GLU A 106 19.02 -9.18 -2.79
C GLU A 106 19.87 -7.96 -3.20
N ARG A 107 19.56 -7.35 -4.34
CA ARG A 107 20.19 -6.10 -4.76
C ARG A 107 19.98 -5.00 -3.71
N TRP A 108 18.74 -4.77 -3.28
CA TRP A 108 18.43 -3.75 -2.27
C TRP A 108 19.06 -4.04 -0.92
N ARG A 109 19.16 -5.32 -0.51
CA ARG A 109 19.89 -5.71 0.69
C ARG A 109 21.36 -5.24 0.62
N ILE A 110 22.03 -5.48 -0.49
CA ILE A 110 23.41 -5.09 -0.70
C ILE A 110 23.57 -3.55 -0.80
N GLU A 111 22.78 -2.89 -1.65
CA GLU A 111 22.86 -1.45 -1.91
C GLU A 111 22.50 -0.60 -0.69
N SER A 112 21.64 -1.10 0.19
CA SER A 112 21.27 -0.41 1.43
C SER A 112 22.15 -0.77 2.63
N ASN A 113 23.20 -1.57 2.43
CA ASN A 113 24.02 -2.12 3.51
C ASN A 113 23.15 -2.79 4.58
N SER A 114 22.27 -3.67 4.14
CA SER A 114 21.29 -4.45 4.95
C SER A 114 20.31 -3.62 5.76
N ALA A 115 20.07 -2.35 5.41
CA ALA A 115 18.92 -1.60 5.93
C ALA A 115 17.58 -2.13 5.36
N PHE A 116 17.62 -2.76 4.20
CA PHE A 116 16.53 -3.55 3.62
C PHE A 116 16.89 -5.03 3.60
N SER A 117 15.96 -5.91 3.94
CA SER A 117 16.12 -7.35 3.77
C SER A 117 14.81 -8.03 3.39
N GLY A 118 14.80 -8.75 2.28
CA GLY A 118 13.71 -9.64 1.91
C GLY A 118 13.74 -11.01 2.61
N ARG A 119 14.69 -11.26 3.51
CA ARG A 119 14.95 -12.56 4.13
C ARG A 119 14.33 -12.73 5.53
N LEU A 120 13.54 -11.76 5.99
CA LEU A 120 13.01 -11.71 7.35
C LEU A 120 11.72 -12.51 7.55
N GLY A 121 11.35 -13.41 6.63
CA GLY A 121 10.09 -14.14 6.68
C GLY A 121 9.84 -14.87 8.00
N ARG A 122 10.86 -15.52 8.58
CA ARG A 122 10.77 -16.19 9.88
C ARG A 122 10.48 -15.23 11.04
N ALA A 123 11.15 -14.08 11.08
CA ALA A 123 10.91 -13.05 12.09
C ALA A 123 9.50 -12.47 11.96
N ILE A 124 9.05 -12.21 10.72
CA ILE A 124 7.69 -11.73 10.43
C ILE A 124 6.64 -12.76 10.83
N GLU A 125 6.89 -14.04 10.63
CA GLU A 125 6.00 -15.14 11.05
C GLU A 125 5.86 -15.17 12.58
N LEU A 126 6.97 -15.04 13.35
CA LEU A 126 6.93 -14.94 14.81
C LEU A 126 6.09 -13.75 15.27
N TRP A 127 6.31 -12.58 14.70
CA TRP A 127 5.51 -11.39 14.99
C TRP A 127 4.05 -11.59 14.60
N SER A 128 3.79 -12.30 13.50
CA SER A 128 2.43 -12.55 13.01
C SER A 128 1.64 -13.48 13.94
N SER A 129 2.30 -14.37 14.64
CA SER A 129 1.69 -15.29 15.62
C SER A 129 1.65 -14.75 17.06
N ALA A 130 2.25 -13.58 17.31
CA ALA A 130 2.29 -12.95 18.64
C ALA A 130 0.98 -12.18 18.92
N TYR A 131 0.17 -12.68 19.83
CA TYR A 131 -1.11 -12.05 20.21
C TYR A 131 -1.11 -11.43 21.61
N THR A 132 -0.45 -12.07 22.57
CA THR A 132 -0.46 -11.69 23.99
C THR A 132 0.88 -11.24 24.51
N GLN A 133 1.96 -11.65 23.87
CA GLN A 133 3.33 -11.33 24.28
C GLN A 133 4.19 -11.12 23.03
N ALA A 134 5.09 -10.14 23.08
CA ALA A 134 6.07 -9.94 22.03
C ALA A 134 7.04 -11.12 21.95
N PRO A 135 7.56 -11.47 20.74
CA PRO A 135 8.56 -12.52 20.59
C PRO A 135 9.83 -12.25 21.40
N SER A 136 10.57 -13.30 21.71
CA SER A 136 11.85 -13.20 22.40
C SER A 136 12.86 -12.42 21.56
N ARG A 137 13.53 -11.42 22.16
CA ARG A 137 14.60 -10.67 21.48
C ARG A 137 15.72 -11.58 21.00
N ALA A 138 16.19 -12.49 21.87
CA ALA A 138 17.26 -13.42 21.53
C ALA A 138 16.93 -14.32 20.33
N GLU A 139 15.65 -14.71 20.17
CA GLU A 139 15.23 -15.49 19.01
C GLU A 139 15.14 -14.64 17.74
N LEU A 140 14.64 -13.41 17.84
CA LEU A 140 14.59 -12.47 16.71
C LEU A 140 15.99 -12.11 16.24
N GLU A 141 16.93 -11.81 17.14
CA GLU A 141 18.33 -11.54 16.82
C GLU A 141 19.00 -12.74 16.13
N ARG A 142 18.77 -13.97 16.61
CA ARG A 142 19.25 -15.19 15.96
C ARG A 142 18.70 -15.34 14.53
N LEU A 143 17.40 -15.04 14.33
CA LEU A 143 16.79 -15.13 13.00
C LEU A 143 17.28 -14.02 12.06
N ALA A 144 17.50 -12.81 12.57
CA ALA A 144 18.06 -11.70 11.82
C ALA A 144 19.51 -12.01 11.40
N ASP A 145 20.32 -12.54 12.31
CA ASP A 145 21.70 -12.98 12.03
C ASP A 145 21.74 -14.09 10.98
N ALA A 146 20.87 -15.10 11.10
CA ALA A 146 20.75 -16.15 10.09
C ALA A 146 20.31 -15.61 8.72
N ALA A 147 19.37 -14.66 8.70
CA ALA A 147 18.91 -14.03 7.45
C ALA A 147 20.04 -13.24 6.76
N GLU A 148 20.88 -12.54 7.52
CA GLU A 148 21.99 -11.75 6.98
C GLU A 148 23.17 -12.61 6.51
N ASN A 149 23.59 -13.57 7.35
CA ASN A 149 24.83 -14.29 7.12
C ASN A 149 24.69 -15.58 6.29
N SER A 150 23.45 -16.00 6.00
CA SER A 150 23.22 -17.18 5.17
C SER A 150 23.46 -16.94 3.69
N MET A 151 24.00 -17.95 3.02
CA MET A 151 24.23 -17.90 1.58
C MET A 151 22.93 -18.21 0.81
N VAL A 152 22.50 -17.27 -0.01
CA VAL A 152 21.42 -17.44 -1.00
C VAL A 152 22.05 -17.44 -2.39
N GLY A 153 21.76 -18.47 -3.18
CA GLY A 153 22.23 -18.57 -4.56
C GLY A 153 21.16 -18.15 -5.56
N LEU A 154 21.55 -17.38 -6.57
CA LEU A 154 20.72 -16.98 -7.70
C LEU A 154 21.40 -17.38 -9.00
N ASP A 155 20.94 -18.46 -9.64
CA ASP A 155 21.40 -18.83 -10.99
C ASP A 155 20.51 -18.16 -12.04
N VAL A 156 21.02 -17.14 -12.69
CA VAL A 156 20.31 -16.36 -13.71
C VAL A 156 19.99 -17.21 -14.93
N SER A 157 20.84 -18.19 -15.28
CA SER A 157 20.69 -18.99 -16.50
C SER A 157 19.52 -19.96 -16.43
N THR A 158 19.30 -20.54 -15.26
CA THR A 158 18.20 -21.48 -14.98
C THR A 158 17.04 -20.86 -14.22
N ARG A 159 17.21 -19.64 -13.69
CA ARG A 159 16.34 -18.99 -12.72
C ARG A 159 16.14 -19.84 -11.47
N THR A 160 17.19 -20.51 -11.03
CA THR A 160 17.15 -21.33 -9.82
C THR A 160 17.55 -20.47 -8.61
N ILE A 161 16.73 -20.53 -7.57
CA ILE A 161 16.96 -19.90 -6.29
C ILE A 161 17.30 -21.01 -5.30
N THR A 162 18.47 -20.91 -4.65
CA THR A 162 18.86 -21.82 -3.56
C THR A 162 18.93 -21.04 -2.26
N ARG A 163 18.39 -21.60 -1.18
CA ARG A 163 18.35 -20.99 0.13
C ARG A 163 18.54 -22.02 1.25
N PRO A 164 19.19 -21.66 2.37
CA PRO A 164 19.17 -22.46 3.59
C PRO A 164 17.78 -22.48 4.20
N GLU A 165 17.50 -23.48 5.02
CA GLU A 165 16.21 -23.65 5.70
C GLU A 165 15.87 -22.45 6.60
N ASP A 166 16.87 -21.86 7.25
CA ASP A 166 16.69 -20.71 8.15
C ASP A 166 16.32 -19.41 7.42
N VAL A 167 16.55 -19.29 6.12
CA VAL A 167 16.15 -18.14 5.31
C VAL A 167 14.77 -18.36 4.74
N GLN A 168 13.81 -17.52 5.10
CA GLN A 168 12.48 -17.46 4.50
C GLN A 168 12.27 -16.08 3.90
N PHE A 169 11.88 -16.04 2.62
CA PHE A 169 11.61 -14.78 1.94
C PHE A 169 10.27 -14.19 2.37
N SER A 170 10.28 -12.90 2.70
CA SER A 170 9.11 -12.02 2.72
C SER A 170 9.36 -10.89 1.75
N LEU A 171 8.54 -10.83 0.70
CA LEU A 171 8.71 -9.88 -0.39
C LEU A 171 7.69 -8.73 -0.34
N ASP A 172 6.95 -8.59 0.77
CA ASP A 172 5.84 -7.62 0.89
C ASP A 172 6.27 -6.15 0.64
N ALA A 173 7.53 -5.82 0.93
CA ALA A 173 8.10 -4.50 0.70
C ALA A 173 8.65 -4.28 -0.74
N LEU A 174 8.41 -5.20 -1.65
CA LEU A 174 8.80 -5.13 -3.07
C LEU A 174 7.73 -5.68 -4.00
N ALA A 175 7.09 -6.79 -3.60
CA ALA A 175 6.12 -7.47 -4.46
C ALA A 175 4.91 -6.59 -4.77
N LYS A 176 4.47 -5.76 -3.82
CA LYS A 176 3.38 -4.82 -4.05
C LYS A 176 3.78 -3.78 -5.11
N GLY A 177 4.97 -3.19 -5.00
CA GLY A 177 5.53 -2.27 -6.00
C GLY A 177 5.67 -2.93 -7.38
N TRP A 178 6.13 -4.17 -7.42
CA TRP A 178 6.20 -4.95 -8.66
C TRP A 178 4.83 -5.15 -9.30
N ILE A 179 3.83 -5.54 -8.51
CA ILE A 179 2.45 -5.74 -8.98
C ILE A 179 1.89 -4.44 -9.56
N VAL A 180 2.12 -3.31 -8.87
CA VAL A 180 1.69 -1.98 -9.34
C VAL A 180 2.37 -1.62 -10.66
N ASP A 181 3.67 -1.85 -10.81
CA ASP A 181 4.39 -1.60 -12.06
C ASP A 181 3.84 -2.45 -13.21
N ARG A 182 3.59 -3.78 -12.98
CA ARG A 182 3.00 -4.65 -14.02
C ARG A 182 1.57 -4.26 -14.37
N ALA A 183 0.76 -3.95 -13.38
CA ALA A 183 -0.61 -3.46 -13.56
C ALA A 183 -0.64 -2.16 -14.36
N PHE A 184 0.24 -1.22 -14.05
CA PHE A 184 0.38 0.03 -14.80
C PHE A 184 0.77 -0.21 -16.26
N GLU A 185 1.73 -1.11 -16.53
CA GLU A 185 2.13 -1.43 -17.90
C GLU A 185 0.96 -2.00 -18.72
N VAL A 186 0.15 -2.88 -18.14
CA VAL A 186 -1.07 -3.40 -18.77
C VAL A 186 -2.07 -2.27 -19.03
N ALA A 187 -2.36 -1.45 -18.02
CA ALA A 187 -3.28 -0.33 -18.14
C ALA A 187 -2.84 0.66 -19.23
N ARG A 188 -1.56 1.04 -19.20
CA ARG A 188 -1.01 2.08 -20.08
C ARG A 188 -0.88 1.64 -21.54
N SER A 189 -0.63 0.35 -21.78
CA SER A 189 -0.48 -0.24 -23.11
C SER A 189 -1.81 -0.59 -23.78
N ALA A 190 -2.92 -0.49 -23.05
CA ALA A 190 -4.23 -0.84 -23.60
C ALA A 190 -4.68 0.14 -24.71
N PRO A 191 -5.36 -0.35 -25.75
CA PRO A 191 -5.85 0.49 -26.83
C PRO A 191 -6.75 1.62 -26.34
N GLY A 192 -6.56 2.83 -26.85
CA GLY A 192 -7.37 4.00 -26.52
C GLY A 192 -7.01 4.70 -25.20
N ILE A 193 -5.99 4.21 -24.45
CA ILE A 193 -5.50 4.81 -23.21
C ILE A 193 -4.34 5.77 -23.49
N SER A 194 -4.49 7.03 -23.10
CA SER A 194 -3.48 8.08 -23.23
C SER A 194 -2.75 8.39 -21.93
N GLY A 195 -3.31 7.99 -20.78
CA GLY A 195 -2.69 8.12 -19.47
C GLY A 195 -3.31 7.19 -18.46
N ALA A 196 -2.51 6.75 -17.47
CA ALA A 196 -2.92 5.85 -16.42
C ALA A 196 -2.25 6.21 -15.09
N LEU A 197 -2.98 5.98 -14.00
CA LEU A 197 -2.47 5.90 -12.63
C LEU A 197 -3.07 4.64 -12.00
N VAL A 198 -2.21 3.80 -11.43
CA VAL A 198 -2.60 2.63 -10.63
C VAL A 198 -2.11 2.85 -9.21
N ASP A 199 -3.03 2.77 -8.27
CA ASP A 199 -2.79 2.86 -6.81
C ASP A 199 -3.26 1.56 -6.15
N ILE A 200 -2.37 0.89 -5.42
CA ILE A 200 -2.70 -0.27 -4.58
C ILE A 200 -2.18 0.00 -3.17
N GLY A 201 -3.08 0.43 -2.29
CA GLY A 201 -2.76 0.66 -0.88
C GLY A 201 -1.71 1.74 -0.63
N GLY A 202 -1.65 2.76 -1.51
CA GLY A 202 -0.72 3.87 -1.42
C GLY A 202 0.60 3.69 -2.18
N ASP A 203 0.81 2.53 -2.84
CA ASP A 203 1.86 2.37 -3.82
C ASP A 203 1.29 2.67 -5.20
N ILE A 204 1.91 3.62 -5.88
CA ILE A 204 1.33 4.28 -7.05
C ILE A 204 2.34 4.27 -8.19
N ARG A 205 1.84 3.97 -9.39
CA ARG A 205 2.55 4.21 -10.65
C ARG A 205 1.67 5.05 -11.56
N CYS A 206 2.24 6.09 -12.13
CA CYS A 206 1.51 6.93 -13.06
C CYS A 206 2.35 7.33 -14.28
N GLY A 207 1.65 7.60 -15.38
CA GLY A 207 2.30 8.07 -16.60
C GLY A 207 1.32 8.44 -17.72
N GLY A 208 1.86 9.01 -18.78
CA GLY A 208 1.07 9.56 -19.86
C GLY A 208 0.30 10.82 -19.46
N ARG A 209 -0.76 11.13 -20.20
CA ARG A 209 -1.58 12.33 -19.99
C ARG A 209 -2.37 12.23 -18.68
N SER A 210 -2.27 13.22 -17.80
CA SER A 210 -3.18 13.38 -16.66
C SER A 210 -4.48 14.09 -17.06
N PRO A 211 -5.56 13.99 -16.25
CA PRO A 211 -6.84 14.62 -16.57
C PRO A 211 -6.74 16.13 -16.83
N ASP A 212 -5.94 16.84 -16.03
CA ASP A 212 -5.71 18.29 -16.15
C ASP A 212 -4.49 18.65 -17.01
N SER A 213 -3.78 17.66 -17.55
CA SER A 213 -2.52 17.80 -18.32
C SER A 213 -1.38 18.48 -17.54
N GLN A 214 -1.49 18.56 -16.19
CA GLN A 214 -0.49 19.18 -15.32
C GLN A 214 0.29 18.16 -14.47
N GLY A 215 0.10 16.88 -14.70
CA GLY A 215 0.63 15.77 -13.92
C GLY A 215 -0.39 15.19 -12.94
N TRP A 216 -0.13 13.98 -12.52
CA TRP A 216 -0.99 13.24 -11.61
C TRP A 216 -0.82 13.73 -10.18
N CYS A 217 -1.94 14.05 -9.52
CA CYS A 217 -1.94 14.52 -8.13
C CYS A 217 -2.11 13.35 -7.16
N VAL A 218 -1.18 13.23 -6.22
CA VAL A 218 -1.22 12.25 -5.13
C VAL A 218 -1.24 13.00 -3.81
N GLY A 219 -2.28 12.76 -2.99
CA GLY A 219 -2.38 13.31 -1.65
C GLY A 219 -1.53 12.51 -0.66
N ILE A 220 -0.78 13.20 0.19
CA ILE A 220 0.01 12.61 1.27
C ILE A 220 -0.67 12.97 2.59
N PRO A 221 -1.30 12.00 3.30
CA PRO A 221 -1.97 12.27 4.57
C PRO A 221 -0.96 12.56 5.68
N ASP A 222 -1.42 13.22 6.75
CA ASP A 222 -0.66 13.36 7.98
C ASP A 222 -0.68 12.03 8.74
N ALA A 223 0.44 11.32 8.76
CA ALA A 223 0.57 10.01 9.38
C ALA A 223 0.49 10.02 10.92
N THR A 224 0.52 11.18 11.56
CA THR A 224 0.29 11.31 13.01
C THR A 224 -1.20 11.22 13.35
N ILE A 225 -2.07 11.48 12.36
CA ILE A 225 -3.52 11.41 12.49
C ILE A 225 -3.98 10.04 11.97
N ARG A 226 -4.46 9.21 12.89
CA ARG A 226 -4.85 7.81 12.62
C ARG A 226 -6.32 7.68 12.18
N LEU A 227 -6.72 8.52 11.27
CA LEU A 227 -8.06 8.48 10.67
C LEU A 227 -7.92 8.17 9.18
N ASP A 228 -8.80 7.35 8.64
CA ASP A 228 -8.80 7.02 7.20
C ASP A 228 -9.04 8.26 6.32
N ASN A 229 -9.63 9.31 6.89
CA ASN A 229 -9.82 10.62 6.29
C ASN A 229 -8.90 11.69 6.88
N ALA A 230 -7.69 11.32 7.30
CA ALA A 230 -6.70 12.29 7.80
C ALA A 230 -6.51 13.43 6.79
N PRO A 231 -6.38 14.69 7.25
CA PRO A 231 -6.12 15.79 6.36
C PRO A 231 -4.81 15.59 5.62
N LEU A 232 -4.76 16.09 4.38
CA LEU A 232 -3.54 16.03 3.60
C LEU A 232 -2.47 16.96 4.19
N ALA A 233 -1.29 16.42 4.42
CA ALA A 233 -0.11 17.18 4.82
C ALA A 233 0.65 17.74 3.62
N ALA A 234 0.52 17.08 2.44
CA ALA A 234 1.16 17.51 1.21
C ALA A 234 0.46 16.94 -0.02
N ILE A 235 0.81 17.47 -1.18
CA ILE A 235 0.45 16.94 -2.49
C ILE A 235 1.75 16.68 -3.27
N ALA A 236 1.87 15.49 -3.87
CA ALA A 236 2.86 15.20 -4.89
C ALA A 236 2.23 15.32 -6.28
N ARG A 237 2.85 16.08 -7.19
CA ARG A 237 2.55 16.07 -8.63
C ARG A 237 3.59 15.23 -9.34
N LEU A 238 3.11 14.25 -10.09
CA LEU A 238 3.94 13.22 -10.71
C LEU A 238 3.66 13.15 -12.21
N SER A 239 4.73 13.05 -13.01
CA SER A 239 4.63 12.78 -14.44
C SER A 239 5.61 11.68 -14.81
N ASN A 240 5.10 10.48 -15.13
CA ASN A 240 5.88 9.27 -15.38
C ASN A 240 6.76 8.84 -14.18
N TYR A 241 6.19 8.93 -12.98
CA TYR A 241 6.83 8.55 -11.73
C TYR A 241 6.04 7.47 -11.00
N ALA A 242 6.72 6.80 -10.09
CA ALA A 242 6.15 5.99 -9.04
C ALA A 242 6.20 6.73 -7.70
N PHE A 243 5.34 6.30 -6.78
CA PHE A 243 5.28 6.82 -5.42
C PHE A 243 4.90 5.68 -4.48
N ALA A 244 5.60 5.56 -3.37
CA ALA A 244 5.28 4.57 -2.35
C ALA A 244 5.40 5.18 -0.96
N THR A 245 4.62 4.63 -0.01
CA THR A 245 4.67 5.06 1.38
C THR A 245 4.76 3.87 2.31
N SER A 246 5.87 3.76 3.01
CA SER A 246 6.02 2.88 4.18
C SER A 246 5.64 3.65 5.43
N GLY A 247 4.91 3.01 6.35
CA GLY A 247 4.48 3.72 7.55
C GLY A 247 3.76 2.86 8.56
N ARG A 248 3.57 3.47 9.72
CA ARG A 248 2.80 2.96 10.86
C ARG A 248 1.32 3.31 10.68
N GLY A 249 0.48 2.80 11.57
CA GLY A 249 -0.93 3.16 11.61
C GLY A 249 -1.86 1.98 11.74
N SER A 250 -2.77 1.76 10.78
CA SER A 250 -3.76 0.67 10.82
C SER A 250 -3.13 -0.72 10.79
N ARG A 251 -1.90 -0.84 10.30
CA ARG A 251 -1.13 -2.10 10.26
C ARG A 251 -0.29 -2.35 11.51
N ASP A 252 -0.22 -1.37 12.45
CA ASP A 252 0.47 -1.57 13.73
C ASP A 252 -0.18 -2.72 14.49
N ARG A 253 0.64 -3.56 15.09
CA ARG A 253 0.20 -4.65 15.95
C ARG A 253 0.10 -4.16 17.39
N LEU A 254 -1.03 -4.40 18.04
CA LEU A 254 -1.23 -4.09 19.46
C LEU A 254 -1.02 -5.37 20.27
N ILE A 255 0.01 -5.40 21.12
CA ILE A 255 0.34 -6.53 22.02
C ILE A 255 0.56 -5.94 23.42
N ASP A 256 -0.19 -6.39 24.40
CA ASP A 256 -0.12 -5.92 25.80
C ASP A 256 -0.11 -4.39 25.94
N GLY A 257 -1.00 -3.72 25.21
CA GLY A 257 -1.13 -2.25 25.19
C GLY A 257 -0.01 -1.50 24.44
N VAL A 258 1.02 -2.20 23.96
CA VAL A 258 2.11 -1.61 23.17
C VAL A 258 1.86 -1.79 21.67
N ARG A 259 2.11 -0.72 20.91
CA ARG A 259 1.96 -0.73 19.44
C ARG A 259 3.31 -0.96 18.77
N TYR A 260 3.37 -2.00 17.98
CA TYR A 260 4.54 -2.40 17.21
C TYR A 260 4.34 -2.11 15.72
N SER A 261 5.35 -1.53 15.09
CA SER A 261 5.40 -1.29 13.64
C SER A 261 5.33 -2.61 12.86
N PRO A 262 4.71 -2.65 11.68
CA PRO A 262 4.80 -3.80 10.79
C PRO A 262 6.19 -3.95 10.15
N THR A 263 7.00 -2.88 10.13
CA THR A 263 8.35 -2.88 9.57
C THR A 263 9.34 -3.31 10.64
N LEU A 264 10.14 -4.33 10.34
CA LEU A 264 11.16 -4.86 11.23
C LEU A 264 12.54 -4.36 10.81
N SER A 265 13.39 -4.11 11.80
CA SER A 265 14.82 -3.88 11.61
C SER A 265 15.50 -5.17 11.13
N PRO A 266 16.25 -5.15 10.04
CA PRO A 266 17.01 -6.32 9.60
C PRO A 266 18.14 -6.72 10.54
N GLN A 267 18.61 -5.81 11.41
CA GLN A 267 19.72 -6.05 12.33
C GLN A 267 19.32 -6.94 13.51
N ASP A 268 18.10 -6.82 13.99
CA ASP A 268 17.65 -7.52 15.21
C ASP A 268 16.25 -8.12 15.13
N GLY A 269 15.56 -7.96 13.98
CA GLY A 269 14.19 -8.45 13.80
C GLY A 269 13.16 -7.73 14.67
N TRP A 270 13.53 -6.59 15.31
CA TRP A 270 12.61 -5.81 16.13
C TRP A 270 11.87 -4.75 15.32
N PRO A 271 10.61 -4.41 15.65
CA PRO A 271 9.87 -3.35 14.99
C PRO A 271 10.55 -1.98 15.11
N VAL A 272 10.70 -1.28 13.99
CA VAL A 272 11.22 0.09 13.99
C VAL A 272 10.21 1.07 14.57
N ASP A 273 10.68 2.12 15.26
CA ASP A 273 9.81 3.04 15.98
C ASP A 273 10.07 4.55 15.71
N GLU A 274 11.21 4.90 15.12
CA GLU A 274 11.61 6.30 14.96
C GLU A 274 10.81 7.02 13.88
N ALA A 275 10.75 6.46 12.67
CA ALA A 275 9.94 7.01 11.60
C ALA A 275 8.47 6.57 11.75
N VAL A 276 7.54 7.51 11.55
CA VAL A 276 6.10 7.27 11.51
C VAL A 276 5.65 6.95 10.09
N SER A 277 6.22 7.66 9.10
CA SER A 277 5.91 7.48 7.68
C SER A 277 7.06 7.97 6.82
N VAL A 278 7.33 7.24 5.76
CA VAL A 278 8.29 7.62 4.73
C VAL A 278 7.62 7.48 3.38
N SER A 279 7.52 8.60 2.65
CA SER A 279 6.99 8.64 1.29
C SER A 279 8.12 8.93 0.31
N VAL A 280 8.22 8.14 -0.76
CA VAL A 280 9.29 8.20 -1.75
C VAL A 280 8.71 8.29 -3.15
N ALA A 281 9.31 9.15 -3.99
CA ALA A 281 9.08 9.15 -5.42
C ALA A 281 10.31 8.59 -6.15
N ALA A 282 10.09 7.66 -7.07
CA ALA A 282 11.11 7.01 -7.89
C ALA A 282 10.62 6.73 -9.31
N LEU A 283 11.48 6.17 -10.16
CA LEU A 283 11.10 5.83 -11.54
C LEU A 283 10.33 4.52 -11.66
N SER A 284 10.40 3.64 -10.66
CA SER A 284 9.60 2.42 -10.55
C SER A 284 8.98 2.30 -9.16
N THR A 285 7.86 1.60 -9.06
CA THR A 285 7.19 1.38 -7.76
C THR A 285 7.97 0.39 -6.91
N VAL A 286 8.65 -0.56 -7.53
CA VAL A 286 9.58 -1.48 -6.83
C VAL A 286 10.67 -0.70 -6.09
N ASP A 287 11.30 0.27 -6.76
CA ASP A 287 12.37 1.06 -6.14
C ASP A 287 11.78 2.04 -5.10
N ALA A 288 10.62 2.66 -5.36
CA ALA A 288 9.98 3.54 -4.39
C ALA A 288 9.64 2.81 -3.08
N ASP A 289 9.06 1.60 -3.16
CA ASP A 289 8.68 0.75 -2.02
C ASP A 289 9.92 0.28 -1.23
N ALA A 290 10.95 -0.20 -1.95
CA ALA A 290 12.22 -0.59 -1.34
C ALA A 290 12.89 0.58 -0.60
N ILE A 291 13.03 1.73 -1.27
CA ILE A 291 13.67 2.92 -0.69
C ILE A 291 12.86 3.42 0.52
N ALA A 292 11.52 3.45 0.43
CA ALA A 292 10.69 3.83 1.56
C ALA A 292 10.93 2.93 2.77
N THR A 293 11.12 1.63 2.54
CA THR A 293 11.47 0.66 3.59
C THR A 293 12.88 0.90 4.14
N VAL A 294 13.89 1.12 3.29
CA VAL A 294 15.26 1.47 3.71
C VAL A 294 15.25 2.69 4.65
N LEU A 295 14.60 3.77 4.21
CA LEU A 295 14.55 5.00 5.00
C LEU A 295 13.70 4.84 6.29
N MET A 296 12.78 3.90 6.32
CA MET A 296 11.97 3.59 7.50
C MET A 296 12.77 2.82 8.56
N THR A 297 13.75 2.00 8.14
CA THR A 297 14.54 1.13 9.03
C THR A 297 15.80 1.82 9.57
N LEU A 298 16.31 2.83 8.87
CA LEU A 298 17.48 3.58 9.30
C LEU A 298 17.12 4.59 10.41
N PRO A 299 18.06 4.85 11.35
CA PRO A 299 17.95 6.00 12.23
C PRO A 299 17.82 7.31 11.44
N LYS A 300 17.10 8.29 11.98
CA LYS A 300 16.74 9.55 11.29
C LYS A 300 17.90 10.20 10.53
N ASP A 301 19.04 10.43 11.20
CA ASP A 301 20.18 11.10 10.58
C ASP A 301 20.83 10.26 9.49
N ALA A 302 20.89 8.94 9.68
CA ALA A 302 21.37 7.99 8.67
C ALA A 302 20.43 7.92 7.47
N ALA A 303 19.12 7.95 7.68
CA ALA A 303 18.11 7.98 6.62
C ALA A 303 18.24 9.25 5.77
N ILE A 304 18.43 10.42 6.41
CA ILE A 304 18.65 11.69 5.70
C ILE A 304 19.95 11.65 4.88
N ALA A 305 21.05 11.20 5.49
CA ALA A 305 22.34 11.11 4.82
C ALA A 305 22.29 10.14 3.63
N TRP A 306 21.66 8.97 3.82
CA TRP A 306 21.48 7.98 2.76
C TRP A 306 20.65 8.53 1.60
N ALA A 307 19.52 9.18 1.91
CA ALA A 307 18.65 9.77 0.88
C ALA A 307 19.36 10.90 0.09
N GLN A 308 20.19 11.71 0.76
CA GLN A 308 21.00 12.74 0.10
C GLN A 308 22.07 12.13 -0.81
N GLN A 309 22.81 11.14 -0.31
CA GLN A 309 23.84 10.44 -1.07
C GLN A 309 23.30 9.81 -2.35
N HIS A 310 22.07 9.25 -2.30
CA HIS A 310 21.43 8.57 -3.43
C HIS A 310 20.48 9.48 -4.22
N ASN A 311 20.44 10.78 -3.93
CA ASN A 311 19.56 11.78 -4.57
C ASN A 311 18.08 11.34 -4.58
N VAL A 312 17.60 10.81 -3.46
CA VAL A 312 16.24 10.30 -3.31
C VAL A 312 15.26 11.43 -2.99
N ALA A 313 14.18 11.52 -3.73
CA ALA A 313 13.07 12.42 -3.44
C ALA A 313 12.13 11.79 -2.39
N ALA A 314 12.29 12.18 -1.13
CA ALA A 314 11.55 11.62 -0.02
C ALA A 314 11.00 12.66 0.95
N ARG A 315 9.90 12.29 1.62
CA ARG A 315 9.35 12.91 2.82
C ARG A 315 9.45 11.91 3.96
N ILE A 316 10.22 12.24 4.98
CA ILE A 316 10.41 11.44 6.19
C ILE A 316 9.66 12.13 7.33
N GLN A 317 8.69 11.47 7.92
CA GLN A 317 7.94 11.97 9.07
C GLN A 317 8.28 11.12 10.30
N THR A 318 8.80 11.77 11.33
CA THR A 318 8.94 11.22 12.68
C THR A 318 7.76 11.71 13.54
N ARG A 319 7.78 11.43 14.85
CA ARG A 319 6.77 11.98 15.77
C ARG A 319 6.84 13.48 15.90
N ASP A 320 8.06 14.03 15.81
CA ASP A 320 8.33 15.43 16.12
C ASP A 320 8.64 16.28 14.89
N ASP A 321 9.14 15.65 13.80
CA ASP A 321 9.67 16.35 12.64
C ASP A 321 9.08 15.82 11.32
N VAL A 322 9.08 16.71 10.32
CA VAL A 322 8.86 16.38 8.92
C VAL A 322 10.05 16.87 8.12
N ILE A 323 10.79 15.95 7.53
CA ILE A 323 11.98 16.22 6.75
C ILE A 323 11.67 16.00 5.27
N TRP A 324 12.04 16.96 4.43
CA TRP A 324 12.04 16.87 2.99
C TRP A 324 13.47 16.76 2.50
N THR A 325 13.78 15.77 1.70
CA THR A 325 15.10 15.66 1.09
C THR A 325 15.30 16.76 0.04
N GLN A 326 16.55 17.06 -0.30
CA GLN A 326 16.86 18.07 -1.30
C GLN A 326 16.26 17.73 -2.67
N ALA A 327 16.31 16.45 -3.09
CA ALA A 327 15.70 16.00 -4.33
C ALA A 327 14.18 16.22 -4.37
N ALA A 328 13.49 16.11 -3.22
CA ALA A 328 12.05 16.39 -3.13
C ALA A 328 11.72 17.88 -3.24
N THR A 329 12.62 18.75 -2.77
CA THR A 329 12.42 20.21 -2.76
C THR A 329 12.92 20.92 -4.00
N SER A 330 13.89 20.33 -4.73
CA SER A 330 14.51 20.93 -5.92
C SER A 330 13.53 21.15 -7.07
N GLY A 331 12.44 20.40 -7.08
CA GLY A 331 11.39 20.50 -8.08
C GLY A 331 11.87 20.25 -9.52
N SER A 332 11.20 19.37 -10.22
CA SER A 332 11.36 19.22 -11.67
C SER A 332 10.00 19.42 -12.34
N SER A 333 9.97 19.56 -13.65
CA SER A 333 8.70 19.57 -14.40
C SER A 333 7.92 18.25 -14.26
N GLN A 334 8.58 17.18 -13.82
CA GLN A 334 8.01 15.83 -13.72
C GLN A 334 7.70 15.40 -12.28
N LEU A 335 8.31 16.04 -11.28
CA LEU A 335 8.12 15.73 -9.87
C LEU A 335 8.10 17.01 -9.04
N ARG A 336 7.00 17.24 -8.33
CA ARG A 336 6.86 18.39 -7.44
C ARG A 336 6.07 18.02 -6.19
N PHE A 337 6.66 18.30 -5.03
CA PHE A 337 5.97 18.24 -3.75
C PHE A 337 5.52 19.64 -3.32
N THR A 338 4.30 19.73 -2.80
CA THR A 338 3.74 20.96 -2.27
C THR A 338 3.21 20.69 -0.86
N PRO A 339 3.90 21.13 0.20
CA PRO A 339 3.39 21.06 1.56
C PRO A 339 2.06 21.81 1.68
N ILE A 340 1.10 21.25 2.38
CA ILE A 340 -0.13 21.92 2.75
C ILE A 340 0.09 22.46 4.15
N ALA A 341 -0.04 23.77 4.35
CA ALA A 341 -0.01 24.36 5.68
C ALA A 341 -1.16 23.74 6.48
N SER A 342 -0.82 22.98 7.53
CA SER A 342 -1.84 22.56 8.50
C SER A 342 -2.59 23.82 8.94
N PRO A 343 -3.94 23.85 8.90
CA PRO A 343 -4.66 24.90 9.57
C PRO A 343 -4.15 24.85 11.01
N ARG A 344 -3.43 25.89 11.43
CA ARG A 344 -3.04 26.05 12.83
C ARG A 344 -4.33 25.84 13.60
N ALA A 345 -4.33 24.84 14.47
CA ALA A 345 -5.45 24.63 15.38
C ALA A 345 -5.67 25.95 16.13
N ASN A 346 -6.58 26.74 15.61
CA ASN A 346 -7.00 27.96 16.25
C ASN A 346 -7.92 27.48 17.38
N THR A 347 -7.31 27.14 18.51
CA THR A 347 -7.94 26.59 19.71
C THR A 347 -8.99 27.53 20.33
N LYS A 348 -9.46 28.54 19.60
CA LYS A 348 -10.43 29.53 20.09
C LYS A 348 -11.74 29.63 19.31
N ASN A 349 -12.03 28.76 18.34
CA ASN A 349 -13.34 28.72 17.73
C ASN A 349 -13.83 27.27 17.55
N THR A 350 -14.10 26.59 18.65
CA THR A 350 -15.14 25.56 18.67
C THR A 350 -16.47 26.30 18.53
N ALA A 351 -16.88 26.61 17.31
CA ALA A 351 -18.28 26.87 17.05
C ALA A 351 -19.00 25.58 17.36
N THR A 352 -19.56 25.47 18.55
CA THR A 352 -20.52 24.43 18.89
C THR A 352 -21.72 24.69 18.00
N ILE A 353 -21.80 24.04 16.84
CA ILE A 353 -23.00 24.03 16.04
C ILE A 353 -24.00 23.20 16.86
N SER A 354 -24.83 23.85 17.64
CA SER A 354 -25.97 23.20 18.27
C SER A 354 -26.97 22.86 17.17
N TRP A 355 -27.36 21.61 17.09
CA TRP A 355 -28.48 21.20 16.26
C TRP A 355 -29.72 21.96 16.73
N PRO A 356 -30.62 22.40 15.83
CA PRO A 356 -31.92 22.93 16.24
C PRO A 356 -32.60 21.92 17.18
N LYS A 357 -33.24 22.39 18.25
CA LYS A 357 -33.77 21.54 19.34
C LYS A 357 -34.84 20.56 18.88
N ASP A 358 -35.36 20.73 17.70
CA ASP A 358 -36.45 20.00 17.04
C ASP A 358 -35.94 19.01 15.95
N TRP A 359 -34.63 18.85 15.80
CA TRP A 359 -34.06 17.89 14.86
C TRP A 359 -33.61 16.61 15.57
N SER A 360 -34.08 15.47 15.05
CA SER A 360 -33.62 14.13 15.46
C SER A 360 -33.33 13.34 14.22
N ALA A 361 -32.10 12.77 14.14
CA ALA A 361 -31.73 11.81 13.10
C ALA A 361 -31.82 10.40 13.69
N TYR A 362 -32.67 9.55 13.14
CA TYR A 362 -32.75 8.13 13.49
C TYR A 362 -32.06 7.32 12.41
N ILE A 363 -31.02 6.58 12.81
CA ILE A 363 -30.28 5.72 11.90
C ILE A 363 -30.46 4.29 12.40
N THR A 364 -31.17 3.49 11.62
CA THR A 364 -31.39 2.08 11.96
C THR A 364 -30.47 1.22 11.11
N PHE A 365 -29.62 0.44 11.76
CA PHE A 365 -28.79 -0.56 11.11
C PHE A 365 -29.35 -1.94 11.36
N THR A 366 -29.53 -2.71 10.30
CA THR A 366 -29.77 -4.13 10.41
C THR A 366 -28.44 -4.83 10.12
N ALA A 367 -27.73 -5.24 11.16
CA ALA A 367 -26.57 -6.09 10.99
C ALA A 367 -27.04 -7.51 10.65
N PRO A 368 -26.43 -8.19 9.66
CA PRO A 368 -26.70 -9.62 9.45
C PRO A 368 -26.32 -10.39 10.73
N PRO A 369 -27.02 -11.49 11.05
CA PRO A 369 -26.71 -12.29 12.22
C PRO A 369 -25.23 -12.70 12.16
N ARG A 370 -24.50 -12.49 13.25
CA ARG A 370 -23.10 -12.92 13.39
C ARG A 370 -23.05 -14.43 13.15
N GLN A 371 -22.69 -14.84 11.95
CA GLN A 371 -22.07 -16.15 11.78
C GLN A 371 -20.68 -16.04 12.43
N LEU A 372 -20.49 -16.77 13.52
CA LEU A 372 -19.20 -16.98 14.16
C LEU A 372 -18.32 -17.80 13.20
N VAL A 373 -17.83 -17.17 12.16
CA VAL A 373 -16.68 -17.69 11.41
C VAL A 373 -15.47 -17.32 12.27
N ARG A 374 -14.80 -18.34 12.80
CA ARG A 374 -13.50 -18.21 13.47
C ARG A 374 -12.42 -17.87 12.41
N ASP A 375 -12.57 -16.76 11.74
CA ASP A 375 -11.57 -16.22 10.83
C ASP A 375 -10.95 -15.00 11.50
N HIS A 376 -9.72 -15.14 11.96
CA HIS A 376 -8.97 -14.12 12.69
C HIS A 376 -8.60 -12.89 11.83
N ASN A 377 -9.05 -12.82 10.58
CA ASN A 377 -8.83 -11.72 9.63
C ASN A 377 -10.09 -10.90 9.32
N PHE A 378 -11.14 -11.04 10.10
CA PHE A 378 -12.34 -10.23 9.89
C PHE A 378 -12.06 -8.78 10.29
N ARG A 379 -11.90 -7.90 9.33
CA ARG A 379 -12.02 -6.45 9.51
C ARG A 379 -13.51 -6.12 9.50
N SER A 380 -13.97 -5.41 10.52
CA SER A 380 -15.32 -4.86 10.52
C SER A 380 -15.53 -4.04 9.24
N PRO A 381 -16.67 -4.18 8.54
CA PRO A 381 -16.94 -3.36 7.38
C PRO A 381 -16.91 -1.88 7.80
N PHE A 382 -16.12 -1.08 7.10
CA PHE A 382 -16.12 0.36 7.29
C PHE A 382 -17.42 0.92 6.70
N MET A 383 -18.16 1.69 7.49
CA MET A 383 -19.32 2.40 7.01
C MET A 383 -18.99 3.90 6.98
N ALA A 384 -18.93 4.47 5.80
CA ALA A 384 -18.82 5.90 5.63
C ALA A 384 -20.21 6.50 5.43
N MET A 385 -20.56 7.49 6.24
CA MET A 385 -21.78 8.25 6.10
C MET A 385 -21.43 9.71 5.83
N TRP A 386 -22.08 10.29 4.86
CA TRP A 386 -21.98 11.71 4.58
C TRP A 386 -23.38 12.34 4.58
N VAL A 387 -23.44 13.56 5.06
CA VAL A 387 -24.61 14.40 4.95
C VAL A 387 -24.43 15.27 3.73
N THR A 388 -25.37 15.22 2.81
CA THR A 388 -25.42 16.10 1.64
C THR A 388 -26.49 17.18 1.85
N ASP A 389 -26.32 18.32 1.21
CA ASP A 389 -27.36 19.33 1.09
C ASP A 389 -28.43 18.90 0.05
N VAL A 390 -29.40 19.77 -0.17
CA VAL A 390 -30.50 19.53 -1.11
C VAL A 390 -30.04 19.40 -2.58
N ASP A 391 -28.82 19.84 -2.88
CA ASP A 391 -28.19 19.76 -4.19
C ASP A 391 -27.23 18.58 -4.30
N ASN A 392 -27.28 17.62 -3.38
CA ASN A 392 -26.40 16.45 -3.30
C ASN A 392 -24.91 16.77 -3.09
N LYS A 393 -24.56 17.96 -2.62
CA LYS A 393 -23.18 18.30 -2.27
C LYS A 393 -22.87 17.83 -0.85
N PRO A 394 -21.74 17.15 -0.64
CA PRO A 394 -21.35 16.70 0.69
C PRO A 394 -21.09 17.90 1.61
N VAL A 395 -21.87 18.00 2.68
CA VAL A 395 -21.75 19.05 3.70
C VAL A 395 -20.88 18.59 4.87
N ARG A 396 -20.93 17.29 5.18
CA ARG A 396 -20.11 16.71 6.25
C ARG A 396 -19.99 15.21 6.10
N THR A 397 -18.80 14.69 6.38
CA THR A 397 -18.56 13.25 6.54
C THR A 397 -18.74 12.88 8.00
N LEU A 398 -19.62 11.92 8.29
CA LEU A 398 -19.74 11.31 9.60
C LEU A 398 -19.04 9.95 9.51
N LEU A 399 -17.92 9.79 10.20
CA LEU A 399 -17.25 8.51 10.32
C LEU A 399 -17.85 7.77 11.51
N LEU A 400 -18.38 6.58 11.25
CA LEU A 400 -18.72 5.62 12.30
C LEU A 400 -17.64 4.53 12.27
N VAL A 401 -16.97 4.32 13.40
CA VAL A 401 -15.97 3.28 13.62
C VAL A 401 -16.66 2.01 14.11
#